data_a59ff6a2b0d7adb0f03d45e31ae6e07d
#
_entry.id   a59ff6a2b0d7adb0f03d45e31ae6e07d
#
_cell.length_a   1.000
_cell.length_b   1.000
_cell.length_c   1.000
_cell.angle_alpha   90.00
_cell.angle_beta   90.00
_cell.angle_gamma   90.00
#
_symmetry.space_group_name_H-M   'P 1'
#
loop_
_entity.id
_entity.type
_entity.pdbx_description
1 polymer ?
#
loop_
_entity_poly.entity_id
_entity_poly.type
_entity_poly.pdbx_seq_one_letter_code
_entity_poly.pdbx_strand_id
1 'polypeptide(L)'
;MPVAILLVALIPLAGCGGRKPAPAADAAEGTVIPAGAAADGLVVTFGTEPNPPEKGDNGILVTVRRSDGSPVTAGTVTAVFSMPAMPSMNMPAMRSDTALRHEGEGRYRGTGQLSMAGTWNVAVDVAVDAKPIATRHTSIVAKE
;
A
#
# COMPACT_ATOMS: atom_id res chain seq x y z
N MET A 1 -58.17 29.50 -45.37
CA MET A 1 -57.25 30.29 -44.54
C MET A 1 -56.55 29.35 -43.58
N PRO A 2 -55.33 28.91 -43.87
CA PRO A 2 -54.60 28.02 -42.97
C PRO A 2 -53.79 28.85 -41.96
N VAL A 3 -53.99 28.56 -40.70
CA VAL A 3 -53.23 29.08 -39.58
C VAL A 3 -51.90 28.30 -39.47
N ALA A 4 -50.79 28.98 -39.65
CA ALA A 4 -49.46 28.41 -39.48
C ALA A 4 -49.16 28.34 -37.98
N ILE A 5 -49.01 27.13 -37.46
CA ILE A 5 -48.52 26.90 -36.07
C ILE A 5 -47.00 26.85 -36.11
N LEU A 6 -46.36 27.83 -35.51
CA LEU A 6 -44.92 27.94 -35.34
C LEU A 6 -44.53 27.03 -34.15
N LEU A 7 -43.87 25.92 -34.43
CA LEU A 7 -43.37 25.02 -33.40
C LEU A 7 -41.99 25.52 -32.96
N VAL A 8 -41.93 26.13 -31.78
CA VAL A 8 -40.67 26.50 -31.13
C VAL A 8 -40.10 25.27 -30.44
N ALA A 9 -39.03 24.73 -30.99
CA ALA A 9 -38.27 23.64 -30.38
C ALA A 9 -37.42 24.19 -29.23
N LEU A 10 -37.81 23.88 -27.99
CA LEU A 10 -36.99 24.11 -26.81
C LEU A 10 -35.89 23.02 -26.75
N ILE A 11 -34.65 23.41 -26.93
CA ILE A 11 -33.49 22.55 -26.72
C ILE A 11 -33.16 22.57 -25.21
N PRO A 12 -33.19 21.45 -24.48
CA PRO A 12 -32.67 21.42 -23.13
C PRO A 12 -31.15 21.45 -23.17
N LEU A 13 -30.54 22.48 -22.59
CA LEU A 13 -29.12 22.49 -22.23
C LEU A 13 -28.89 21.37 -21.21
N ALA A 14 -28.25 20.27 -21.65
CA ALA A 14 -27.68 19.26 -20.75
C ALA A 14 -26.57 19.95 -19.95
N GLY A 15 -26.86 20.28 -18.69
CA GLY A 15 -25.87 20.72 -17.73
C GLY A 15 -24.84 19.62 -17.52
N CYS A 16 -23.61 19.84 -17.97
CA CYS A 16 -22.47 19.08 -17.51
C CYS A 16 -22.35 19.28 -16.00
N GLY A 17 -22.90 18.34 -15.23
CA GLY A 17 -22.63 18.22 -13.82
C GLY A 17 -21.13 17.93 -13.64
N GLY A 18 -20.36 18.99 -13.35
CA GLY A 18 -18.98 18.87 -12.93
C GLY A 18 -18.94 17.95 -11.71
N ARG A 19 -18.46 16.71 -11.91
CA ARG A 19 -18.02 15.88 -10.80
C ARG A 19 -16.91 16.66 -10.13
N LYS A 20 -17.22 17.24 -8.98
CA LYS A 20 -16.22 17.74 -8.05
C LYS A 20 -15.23 16.59 -7.83
N PRO A 21 -13.95 16.73 -8.18
CA PRO A 21 -13.00 15.70 -7.85
C PRO A 21 -13.05 15.53 -6.33
N ALA A 22 -13.32 14.32 -5.86
CA ALA A 22 -13.12 13.96 -4.48
C ALA A 22 -11.67 14.33 -4.13
N PRO A 23 -11.41 14.90 -2.94
CA PRO A 23 -10.05 15.17 -2.55
C PRO A 23 -9.28 13.84 -2.70
N ALA A 24 -8.26 13.88 -3.56
CA ALA A 24 -7.30 12.80 -3.63
C ALA A 24 -6.78 12.63 -2.20
N ALA A 25 -7.14 11.52 -1.55
CA ALA A 25 -6.45 11.11 -0.36
C ALA A 25 -4.98 11.05 -0.77
N ASP A 26 -4.15 11.83 -0.08
CA ASP A 26 -2.71 11.80 -0.22
C ASP A 26 -2.28 10.34 -0.31
N ALA A 27 -2.01 9.90 -1.53
CA ALA A 27 -1.33 8.65 -1.75
C ALA A 27 0.09 8.91 -1.25
N ALA A 28 0.34 8.57 0.02
CA ALA A 28 1.70 8.35 0.46
C ALA A 28 2.33 7.47 -0.62
N GLU A 29 3.35 8.00 -1.32
CA GLU A 29 4.04 7.29 -2.38
C GLU A 29 4.71 6.06 -1.77
N GLY A 30 3.91 5.00 -1.59
CA GLY A 30 4.38 3.70 -1.14
C GLY A 30 5.20 3.08 -2.26
N THR A 31 6.36 2.53 -1.91
CA THR A 31 7.10 1.69 -2.84
C THR A 31 6.21 0.52 -3.24
N VAL A 32 5.76 0.50 -4.50
CA VAL A 32 5.08 -0.67 -5.04
C VAL A 32 6.08 -1.81 -5.06
N ILE A 33 5.87 -2.79 -4.21
CA ILE A 33 6.63 -4.03 -4.28
C ILE A 33 6.20 -4.70 -5.59
N PRO A 34 7.08 -4.80 -6.60
CA PRO A 34 6.71 -5.48 -7.83
C PRO A 34 6.22 -6.88 -7.46
N ALA A 35 5.05 -7.23 -7.95
CA ALA A 35 4.53 -8.58 -7.82
C ALA A 35 5.57 -9.54 -8.41
N GLY A 36 6.44 -10.11 -7.58
CA GLY A 36 7.20 -11.29 -7.98
C GLY A 36 6.16 -12.28 -8.45
N ALA A 37 6.30 -12.76 -9.68
CA ALA A 37 5.35 -13.54 -10.46
C ALA A 37 4.10 -13.96 -9.66
N ALA A 38 2.99 -13.32 -9.95
CA ALA A 38 1.74 -13.42 -9.19
C ALA A 38 1.15 -14.84 -9.27
N ALA A 39 1.80 -15.80 -8.62
CA ALA A 39 1.26 -17.17 -8.47
C ALA A 39 -0.03 -17.17 -7.62
N ASP A 40 -0.25 -16.11 -6.87
CA ASP A 40 -1.32 -15.96 -5.87
C ASP A 40 -2.32 -14.84 -6.21
N GLY A 41 -2.13 -14.15 -7.34
CA GLY A 41 -3.07 -13.10 -7.78
C GLY A 41 -3.20 -11.93 -6.80
N LEU A 42 -2.15 -11.65 -6.01
CA LEU A 42 -2.14 -10.57 -5.02
C LEU A 42 -1.19 -9.44 -5.44
N VAL A 43 -1.66 -8.22 -5.32
CA VAL A 43 -0.88 -6.98 -5.44
C VAL A 43 -0.67 -6.44 -4.03
N VAL A 44 0.59 -6.32 -3.64
CA VAL A 44 0.99 -5.79 -2.33
C VAL A 44 1.76 -4.50 -2.53
N THR A 45 1.32 -3.43 -1.89
CA THR A 45 2.02 -2.14 -1.86
C THR A 45 2.54 -1.91 -0.46
N PHE A 46 3.80 -1.54 -0.32
CA PHE A 46 4.45 -1.25 0.95
C PHE A 46 4.87 0.22 1.00
N GLY A 47 4.69 0.86 2.14
CA GLY A 47 5.11 2.23 2.39
C GLY A 47 5.56 2.42 3.83
N THR A 48 6.32 3.49 4.06
CA THR A 48 6.78 3.91 5.40
C THR A 48 6.44 5.37 5.64
N GLU A 49 6.23 5.70 6.91
CA GLU A 49 6.05 7.07 7.40
C GLU A 49 7.05 7.31 8.55
N PRO A 50 8.07 8.17 8.38
CA PRO A 50 8.38 8.97 7.18
C PRO A 50 8.84 8.13 5.98
N ASN A 51 8.85 8.74 4.80
CA ASN A 51 9.40 8.15 3.59
C ASN A 51 10.45 9.10 2.99
N PRO A 52 11.74 8.73 2.95
CA PRO A 52 12.31 7.45 3.39
C PRO A 52 12.24 7.26 4.90
N PRO A 53 12.28 5.99 5.37
CA PRO A 53 12.25 5.70 6.80
C PRO A 53 13.50 6.18 7.52
N GLU A 54 13.37 6.37 8.84
CA GLU A 54 14.44 6.83 9.71
C GLU A 54 14.81 5.74 10.73
N LYS A 55 15.97 5.89 11.36
CA LYS A 55 16.32 5.09 12.51
C LYS A 55 15.32 5.34 13.65
N GLY A 56 14.80 4.27 14.24
CA GLY A 56 13.78 4.33 15.29
C GLY A 56 12.45 3.77 14.83
N ASP A 57 11.37 4.32 15.37
CA ASP A 57 10.02 3.90 15.08
C ASP A 57 9.51 4.54 13.79
N ASN A 58 8.99 3.71 12.89
CA ASN A 58 8.42 4.15 11.62
C ASN A 58 6.99 3.60 11.48
N GLY A 59 6.09 4.43 10.98
CA GLY A 59 4.79 3.96 10.53
C GLY A 59 4.96 3.03 9.32
N ILE A 60 4.33 1.88 9.35
CA ILE A 60 4.32 0.91 8.25
C ILE A 60 2.92 0.85 7.68
N LEU A 61 2.82 1.03 6.38
CA LEU A 61 1.58 0.95 5.64
C LEU A 61 1.69 -0.13 4.56
N VAL A 62 0.79 -1.08 4.58
CA VAL A 62 0.70 -2.13 3.55
C VAL A 62 -0.71 -2.14 2.99
N THR A 63 -0.82 -2.16 1.67
CA THR A 63 -2.11 -2.35 1.00
C THR A 63 -2.08 -3.68 0.24
N VAL A 64 -3.08 -4.53 0.49
CA VAL A 64 -3.19 -5.84 -0.15
C VAL A 64 -4.48 -5.89 -0.97
N ARG A 65 -4.34 -6.11 -2.26
CA ARG A 65 -5.46 -6.26 -3.21
C ARG A 65 -5.28 -7.52 -4.04
N ARG A 66 -6.39 -8.06 -4.53
CA ARG A 66 -6.34 -9.10 -5.57
C ARG A 66 -6.04 -8.48 -6.92
N SER A 67 -5.67 -9.30 -7.89
CA SER A 67 -5.41 -8.87 -9.27
C SER A 67 -6.62 -8.23 -9.95
N ASP A 68 -7.83 -8.53 -9.50
CA ASP A 68 -9.08 -7.90 -9.94
C ASP A 68 -9.34 -6.53 -9.28
N GLY A 69 -8.41 -6.06 -8.41
CA GLY A 69 -8.52 -4.80 -7.68
C GLY A 69 -9.32 -4.90 -6.37
N SER A 70 -9.93 -6.04 -6.06
CA SER A 70 -10.68 -6.20 -4.81
C SER A 70 -9.75 -6.20 -3.59
N PRO A 71 -10.14 -5.55 -2.48
CA PRO A 71 -9.32 -5.50 -1.28
C PRO A 71 -9.33 -6.85 -0.55
N VAL A 72 -8.20 -7.22 0.04
CA VAL A 72 -8.11 -8.32 0.98
C VAL A 72 -8.37 -7.78 2.38
N THR A 73 -9.53 -8.08 2.94
CA THR A 73 -9.99 -7.56 4.25
C THR A 73 -9.88 -8.57 5.37
N ALA A 74 -9.86 -9.85 5.03
CA ALA A 74 -9.69 -10.94 5.99
C ALA A 74 -8.27 -11.46 5.90
N GLY A 75 -7.52 -11.41 7.00
CA GLY A 75 -6.17 -11.95 7.04
C GLY A 75 -5.28 -11.21 8.03
N THR A 76 -4.11 -11.79 8.25
CA THR A 76 -3.02 -11.22 9.03
C THR A 76 -1.91 -10.80 8.07
N VAL A 77 -1.39 -9.59 8.25
CA VAL A 77 -0.24 -9.09 7.51
C VAL A 77 0.87 -8.79 8.50
N THR A 78 2.05 -9.35 8.25
CA THR A 78 3.24 -9.12 9.06
C THR A 78 4.35 -8.56 8.19
N ALA A 79 4.99 -7.50 8.63
CA ALA A 79 6.19 -6.97 8.03
C ALA A 79 7.41 -7.41 8.84
N VAL A 80 8.36 -8.04 8.18
CA VAL A 80 9.61 -8.53 8.76
C VAL A 80 10.75 -7.72 8.19
N PHE A 81 11.46 -7.02 9.05
CA PHE A 81 12.64 -6.24 8.71
C PHE A 81 13.89 -7.02 9.10
N SER A 82 14.83 -7.15 8.21
CA SER A 82 16.08 -7.85 8.48
C SER A 82 17.29 -7.14 7.86
N MET A 83 18.38 -7.13 8.61
CA MET A 83 19.67 -6.66 8.13
C MET A 83 20.67 -7.80 8.31
N PRO A 84 21.42 -8.19 7.27
CA PRO A 84 22.41 -9.24 7.39
C PRO A 84 23.55 -8.84 8.32
N ALA A 85 24.21 -9.84 8.91
CA ALA A 85 25.40 -9.58 9.71
C ALA A 85 26.50 -8.91 8.87
N MET A 86 27.21 -7.97 9.47
CA MET A 86 28.37 -7.31 8.86
C MET A 86 29.62 -7.57 9.71
N PRO A 87 30.30 -8.72 9.50
CA PRO A 87 31.46 -9.12 10.32
C PRO A 87 32.61 -8.11 10.30
N SER A 88 32.78 -7.41 9.18
CA SER A 88 33.81 -6.36 9.05
C SER A 88 33.61 -5.20 10.01
N MET A 89 32.38 -4.97 10.47
CA MET A 89 32.02 -3.94 11.43
C MET A 89 31.65 -4.50 12.81
N ASN A 90 31.89 -5.79 13.02
CA ASN A 90 31.51 -6.53 14.24
C ASN A 90 30.01 -6.38 14.57
N MET A 91 29.14 -6.35 13.56
CA MET A 91 27.70 -6.19 13.72
C MET A 91 26.99 -7.51 13.46
N PRO A 92 26.18 -7.99 14.41
CA PRO A 92 25.36 -9.19 14.20
C PRO A 92 24.20 -8.92 13.24
N ALA A 93 23.58 -9.97 12.74
CA ALA A 93 22.32 -9.85 12.01
C ALA A 93 21.23 -9.28 12.92
N MET A 94 20.40 -8.42 12.36
CA MET A 94 19.26 -7.82 13.07
C MET A 94 17.96 -8.22 12.41
N ARG A 95 16.91 -8.34 13.23
CA ARG A 95 15.56 -8.66 12.79
C ARG A 95 14.54 -7.97 13.69
N SER A 96 13.48 -7.47 13.07
CA SER A 96 12.33 -6.89 13.74
C SER A 96 11.06 -7.31 12.99
N ASP A 97 10.08 -7.83 13.71
CA ASP A 97 8.82 -8.31 13.15
C ASP A 97 7.69 -7.40 13.64
N THR A 98 6.81 -6.99 12.74
CA THR A 98 5.68 -6.12 13.05
C THR A 98 4.39 -6.72 12.50
N ALA A 99 3.45 -7.04 13.38
CA ALA A 99 2.09 -7.39 12.98
C ALA A 99 1.30 -6.12 12.67
N LEU A 100 0.68 -6.09 11.50
CA LEU A 100 -0.08 -4.93 11.04
C LEU A 100 -1.57 -5.14 11.33
N ARG A 101 -2.25 -4.06 11.72
CA ARG A 101 -3.70 -4.04 11.96
C ARG A 101 -4.43 -3.63 10.70
N HIS A 102 -5.51 -4.31 10.39
CA HIS A 102 -6.38 -3.95 9.29
C HIS A 102 -7.18 -2.68 9.61
N GLU A 103 -7.09 -1.67 8.73
CA GLU A 103 -7.79 -0.38 8.86
C GLU A 103 -8.98 -0.22 7.90
N GLY A 104 -9.20 -1.21 7.04
CA GLY A 104 -10.27 -1.18 6.04
C GLY A 104 -9.70 -1.20 4.61
N GLU A 105 -10.53 -1.58 3.64
CA GLU A 105 -10.23 -1.57 2.22
C GLU A 105 -8.90 -2.22 1.81
N GLY A 106 -8.48 -3.26 2.55
CA GLY A 106 -7.22 -3.95 2.31
C GLY A 106 -5.99 -3.17 2.76
N ARG A 107 -6.15 -2.13 3.57
CA ARG A 107 -5.04 -1.39 4.19
C ARG A 107 -4.73 -1.95 5.56
N TYR A 108 -3.44 -2.11 5.81
CA TYR A 108 -2.89 -2.60 7.08
C TYR A 108 -1.83 -1.63 7.57
N ARG A 109 -1.88 -1.27 8.84
CA ARG A 109 -0.96 -0.33 9.46
C ARG A 109 -0.35 -0.91 10.73
N GLY A 110 0.90 -0.51 11.02
CA GLY A 110 1.62 -0.83 12.25
C GLY A 110 2.81 0.08 12.45
N THR A 111 3.59 -0.19 13.49
CA THR A 111 4.84 0.51 13.77
C THR A 111 5.99 -0.48 13.68
N GLY A 112 6.94 -0.23 12.81
CA GLY A 112 8.17 -1.01 12.68
C GLY A 112 9.36 -0.25 13.26
N GLN A 113 10.22 -0.96 13.99
CA GLN A 113 11.43 -0.39 14.57
C GLN A 113 12.66 -0.76 13.75
N LEU A 114 13.40 0.27 13.32
CA LEU A 114 14.68 0.14 12.63
C LEU A 114 15.81 0.56 13.57
N SER A 115 16.59 -0.41 14.03
CA SER A 115 17.59 -0.19 15.10
C SER A 115 18.74 0.71 14.67
N MET A 116 18.97 0.86 13.37
CA MET A 116 20.04 1.68 12.82
C MET A 116 19.72 2.13 11.39
N ALA A 117 20.42 3.17 10.96
CA ALA A 117 20.43 3.60 9.57
C ALA A 117 21.12 2.57 8.68
N GLY A 118 20.70 2.47 7.44
CA GLY A 118 21.26 1.56 6.44
C GLY A 118 20.20 0.82 5.65
N THR A 119 20.63 -0.17 4.88
CA THR A 119 19.74 -0.95 4.02
C THR A 119 19.14 -2.13 4.79
N TRP A 120 17.81 -2.16 4.81
CA TRP A 120 17.02 -3.24 5.41
C TRP A 120 16.28 -4.03 4.34
N ASN A 121 16.29 -5.33 4.46
CA ASN A 121 15.42 -6.21 3.69
C ASN A 121 14.07 -6.29 4.39
N VAL A 122 12.99 -6.16 3.63
CA VAL A 122 11.62 -6.23 4.15
C VAL A 122 10.93 -7.41 3.48
N ALA A 123 10.37 -8.29 4.28
CA ALA A 123 9.44 -9.31 3.83
C ALA A 123 8.05 -8.97 4.36
N VAL A 124 7.06 -8.92 3.48
CA VAL A 124 5.66 -8.76 3.85
C VAL A 124 4.97 -10.09 3.67
N ASP A 125 4.57 -10.69 4.77
CA ASP A 125 3.86 -11.96 4.82
C ASP A 125 2.36 -11.70 4.96
N VAL A 126 1.57 -12.28 4.05
CA VAL A 126 0.11 -12.22 4.06
C VAL A 126 -0.43 -13.61 4.33
N ALA A 127 -1.24 -13.77 5.36
CA ALA A 127 -1.90 -15.01 5.73
C ALA A 127 -3.40 -14.81 5.85
N VAL A 128 -4.19 -15.76 5.36
CA VAL A 128 -5.65 -15.83 5.54
C VAL A 128 -5.98 -17.14 6.23
N ASP A 129 -6.80 -17.10 7.27
CA ASP A 129 -7.15 -18.26 8.11
C ASP A 129 -5.90 -19.01 8.62
N ALA A 130 -4.90 -18.25 9.09
CA ALA A 130 -3.60 -18.73 9.54
C ALA A 130 -2.77 -19.48 8.48
N LYS A 131 -3.21 -19.49 7.22
CA LYS A 131 -2.47 -20.07 6.11
C LYS A 131 -1.73 -18.97 5.35
N PRO A 132 -0.40 -19.07 5.19
CA PRO A 132 0.35 -18.12 4.39
C PRO A 132 -0.10 -18.24 2.91
N ILE A 133 -0.46 -17.11 2.31
CA ILE A 133 -0.92 -17.04 0.93
C ILE A 133 0.03 -16.27 0.03
N ALA A 134 0.82 -15.36 0.61
CA ALA A 134 1.81 -14.60 -0.14
C ALA A 134 2.94 -14.10 0.77
N THR A 135 4.15 -14.08 0.24
CA THR A 135 5.29 -13.35 0.82
C THR A 135 5.86 -12.44 -0.26
N ARG A 136 6.11 -11.19 0.08
CA ARG A 136 6.71 -10.21 -0.81
C ARG A 136 7.96 -9.63 -0.19
N HIS A 137 8.99 -9.47 -1.02
CA HIS A 137 10.29 -8.94 -0.60
C HIS A 137 10.58 -7.59 -1.24
N THR A 138 11.11 -6.67 -0.46
CA THR A 138 11.64 -5.40 -0.93
C THR A 138 12.83 -5.00 -0.05
N SER A 139 13.48 -3.90 -0.38
CA SER A 139 14.50 -3.29 0.47
C SER A 139 14.22 -1.80 0.65
N ILE A 140 14.56 -1.29 1.82
CA ILE A 140 14.44 0.12 2.16
C ILE A 140 15.77 0.63 2.72
N VAL A 141 15.99 1.92 2.62
CA VAL A 141 17.16 2.58 3.20
C VAL A 141 16.69 3.52 4.29
N ALA A 142 17.02 3.16 5.54
CA ALA A 142 16.76 4.01 6.70
C ALA A 142 17.83 5.09 6.82
N LYS A 143 17.40 6.32 7.10
CA LYS A 143 18.28 7.47 7.42
C LYS A 143 18.57 7.56 8.92
N GLU A 144 19.57 8.37 9.27
CA GLU A 144 19.84 8.73 10.66
C GLU A 144 18.74 9.63 11.21
#